data_bba5900d7936a8c9fdeaa07af7b18592
#
_entry.id   bba5900d7936a8c9fdeaa07af7b18592
#
_cell.length_a   1.000
_cell.length_b   1.000
_cell.length_c   1.000
_cell.angle_alpha   90.00
_cell.angle_beta   90.00
_cell.angle_gamma   90.00
#
_symmetry.space_group_name_H-M   'P 1'
#
loop_
_entity.id
_entity.type
_entity.pdbx_description
1 polymer ?
#
loop_
_entity_poly.entity_id
_entity_poly.type
_entity_poly.pdbx_seq_one_letter_code
_entity_poly.pdbx_strand_id
1 'polypeptide(L)'
;FANVRIKNRMIPAKADGSAVEGGITIHQPSGEEMSIYDAAMKYVAEGTPTMVFGGEEYGTGSSRDWAAKGTQLLGVKAVITRSFERIHRSNLVGMGVLPLQFIGDDSVQTLGITGNETFDLKGLEGEIKPQQLATLVIHRADGSSQEVKVLLRIDTPIEVDYYKHGGILPFVLRQLLAE
;
A
#
# COMPACT_ATOMS: atom_id res chain seq x y z
N PHE A 1 -4.95 -3.85 17.36
CA PHE A 1 -4.99 -5.31 17.52
C PHE A 1 -4.47 -6.07 16.29
N ALA A 2 -4.61 -5.53 15.07
CA ALA A 2 -4.13 -6.21 13.85
C ALA A 2 -2.60 -6.39 13.84
N ASN A 3 -1.84 -5.47 14.40
CA ASN A 3 -0.38 -5.48 14.38
C ASN A 3 0.26 -6.67 15.12
N VAL A 4 -0.42 -7.29 16.06
CA VAL A 4 0.14 -8.45 16.80
C VAL A 4 0.21 -9.72 15.96
N ARG A 5 -0.51 -9.77 14.84
CA ARG A 5 -0.57 -10.93 13.92
C ARG A 5 0.14 -10.68 12.59
N ILE A 6 0.73 -9.50 12.42
CA ILE A 6 1.50 -9.19 11.19
C ILE A 6 2.73 -10.10 11.14
N LYS A 7 2.96 -10.67 9.98
CA LYS A 7 4.18 -11.42 9.62
C LYS A 7 4.91 -10.63 8.55
N ASN A 8 5.70 -9.65 9.00
CA ASN A 8 6.46 -8.81 8.10
C ASN A 8 7.66 -9.59 7.53
N ARG A 9 7.68 -9.79 6.22
CA ARG A 9 8.72 -10.54 5.53
C ARG A 9 10.08 -9.84 5.50
N MET A 10 10.13 -8.55 5.82
CA MET A 10 11.40 -7.83 6.00
C MET A 10 12.15 -8.29 7.25
N ILE A 11 11.45 -8.88 8.23
CA ILE A 11 12.04 -9.39 9.45
C ILE A 11 12.52 -10.83 9.21
N PRO A 12 13.79 -11.15 9.48
CA PRO A 12 14.32 -12.51 9.35
C PRO A 12 13.50 -13.52 10.15
N ALA A 13 13.29 -14.71 9.60
CA ALA A 13 12.62 -15.80 10.29
C ALA A 13 13.40 -16.20 11.55
N LYS A 14 12.69 -16.76 12.53
CA LYS A 14 13.30 -17.32 13.73
C LYS A 14 14.20 -18.54 13.39
N ALA A 15 15.01 -18.96 14.34
CA ALA A 15 15.92 -20.11 14.16
C ALA A 15 15.20 -21.42 13.79
N ASP A 16 13.93 -21.57 14.17
CA ASP A 16 13.07 -22.69 13.81
C ASP A 16 12.39 -22.55 12.43
N GLY A 17 12.69 -21.48 11.68
CA GLY A 17 12.11 -21.16 10.39
C GLY A 17 10.72 -20.51 10.43
N SER A 18 10.15 -20.31 11.63
CA SER A 18 8.85 -19.63 11.76
C SER A 18 8.98 -18.12 11.54
N ALA A 19 7.93 -17.52 10.97
CA ALA A 19 7.87 -16.07 10.81
C ALA A 19 7.73 -15.37 12.17
N VAL A 20 8.37 -14.22 12.31
CA VAL A 20 8.18 -13.35 13.46
C VAL A 20 6.82 -12.67 13.33
N GLU A 21 6.00 -12.76 14.37
CA GLU A 21 4.72 -12.04 14.46
C GLU A 21 4.89 -10.75 15.29
N GLY A 22 4.25 -9.69 14.87
CA GLY A 22 4.24 -8.42 15.58
C GLY A 22 4.27 -7.21 14.67
N GLY A 23 4.12 -6.06 15.29
CA GLY A 23 4.13 -4.76 14.59
C GLY A 23 5.53 -4.20 14.40
N ILE A 24 6.47 -5.00 13.91
CA ILE A 24 7.87 -4.61 13.71
C ILE A 24 8.24 -4.57 12.24
N THR A 25 9.19 -3.73 11.90
CA THR A 25 9.74 -3.58 10.54
C THR A 25 11.19 -3.14 10.57
N ILE A 26 11.82 -3.08 9.42
CA ILE A 26 13.15 -2.49 9.23
C ILE A 26 12.98 -1.16 8.51
N HIS A 27 13.49 -0.10 9.10
CA HIS A 27 13.52 1.22 8.48
C HIS A 27 14.63 1.30 7.44
N GLN A 28 14.30 1.79 6.24
CA GLN A 28 15.27 2.01 5.16
C GLN A 28 15.56 3.52 5.00
N PRO A 29 16.82 3.92 4.72
CA PRO A 29 18.00 3.08 4.48
C PRO A 29 18.78 2.72 5.77
N SER A 30 18.30 3.08 6.97
CA SER A 30 19.10 2.90 8.21
C SER A 30 19.36 1.42 8.56
N GLY A 31 18.49 0.50 8.13
CA GLY A 31 18.56 -0.92 8.48
C GLY A 31 18.16 -1.22 9.95
N GLU A 32 17.64 -0.22 10.68
CA GLU A 32 17.23 -0.39 12.09
C GLU A 32 15.88 -1.10 12.19
N GLU A 33 15.82 -2.11 13.07
CA GLU A 33 14.57 -2.74 13.44
C GLU A 33 13.82 -1.85 14.45
N MET A 34 12.55 -1.58 14.17
CA MET A 34 11.71 -0.77 15.05
C MET A 34 10.23 -1.12 14.86
N SER A 35 9.35 -0.48 15.64
CA SER A 35 7.92 -0.63 15.41
C SER A 35 7.51 -0.06 14.04
N ILE A 36 6.46 -0.64 13.44
CA ILE A 36 5.87 -0.11 12.19
C ILE A 36 5.47 1.34 12.37
N TYR A 37 4.96 1.71 13.55
CA TYR A 37 4.58 3.09 13.85
C TYR A 37 5.79 4.03 13.85
N ASP A 38 6.88 3.68 14.52
CA ASP A 38 8.07 4.54 14.59
C ASP A 38 8.72 4.71 13.22
N ALA A 39 8.83 3.62 12.44
CA ALA A 39 9.31 3.68 11.07
C ALA A 39 8.43 4.57 10.18
N ALA A 40 7.11 4.41 10.29
CA ALA A 40 6.16 5.24 9.55
C ALA A 40 6.30 6.72 9.90
N MET A 41 6.45 7.06 11.17
CA MET A 41 6.64 8.45 11.60
C MET A 41 7.97 9.03 11.11
N LYS A 42 9.05 8.24 11.06
CA LYS A 42 10.31 8.67 10.43
C LYS A 42 10.10 8.99 8.95
N TYR A 43 9.49 8.09 8.17
CA TYR A 43 9.21 8.33 6.75
C TYR A 43 8.30 9.54 6.51
N VAL A 44 7.30 9.75 7.35
CA VAL A 44 6.42 10.93 7.27
C VAL A 44 7.22 12.21 7.53
N ALA A 45 8.10 12.22 8.54
CA ALA A 45 8.95 13.37 8.85
C ALA A 45 9.96 13.67 7.73
N GLU A 46 10.46 12.65 7.06
CA GLU A 46 11.38 12.75 5.91
C GLU A 46 10.66 13.11 4.60
N GLY A 47 9.32 13.10 4.58
CA GLY A 47 8.52 13.29 3.38
C GLY A 47 8.56 12.11 2.39
N THR A 48 8.96 10.93 2.86
CA THR A 48 9.07 9.73 2.03
C THR A 48 7.75 8.97 2.02
N PRO A 49 7.06 8.85 0.88
CA PRO A 49 5.85 8.05 0.77
C PRO A 49 6.18 6.56 0.85
N THR A 50 5.30 5.78 1.47
CA THR A 50 5.49 4.33 1.61
C THR A 50 4.42 3.54 0.87
N MET A 51 4.74 2.29 0.55
CA MET A 51 3.84 1.30 -0.03
C MET A 51 3.74 0.06 0.86
N VAL A 52 2.61 -0.62 0.82
CA VAL A 52 2.40 -1.91 1.47
C VAL A 52 2.17 -2.97 0.41
N PHE A 53 2.87 -4.09 0.55
CA PHE A 53 2.66 -5.27 -0.29
C PHE A 53 1.96 -6.37 0.51
N GLY A 54 0.88 -6.90 -0.04
CA GLY A 54 0.07 -7.94 0.59
C GLY A 54 -0.12 -9.17 -0.28
N GLY A 55 -0.68 -10.20 0.31
CA GLY A 55 -1.06 -11.43 -0.37
C GLY A 55 -2.50 -11.42 -0.88
N GLU A 56 -3.19 -12.54 -0.67
CA GLU A 56 -4.59 -12.71 -1.06
C GLU A 56 -5.53 -12.22 0.03
N GLU A 57 -6.73 -11.80 -0.38
CA GLU A 57 -7.82 -11.33 0.48
C GLU A 57 -7.40 -10.26 1.50
N TYR A 58 -6.55 -9.32 1.05
CA TYR A 58 -6.05 -8.25 1.90
C TYR A 58 -7.20 -7.45 2.51
N GLY A 59 -7.19 -7.33 3.84
CA GLY A 59 -8.23 -6.63 4.59
C GLY A 59 -9.31 -7.51 5.21
N THR A 60 -9.29 -8.83 5.01
CA THR A 60 -10.28 -9.78 5.56
C THR A 60 -10.41 -9.71 7.08
N GLY A 61 -9.36 -9.39 7.79
CA GLY A 61 -9.35 -9.26 9.26
C GLY A 61 -10.18 -8.09 9.80
N SER A 62 -10.51 -7.11 8.98
CA SER A 62 -11.35 -5.97 9.35
C SER A 62 -11.95 -5.32 8.11
N SER A 63 -13.27 -5.28 8.03
CA SER A 63 -14.02 -4.56 7.00
C SER A 63 -14.39 -3.13 7.43
N ARG A 64 -13.67 -2.54 8.37
CA ARG A 64 -13.94 -1.22 8.91
C ARG A 64 -13.05 -0.17 8.26
N ASP A 65 -13.60 1.03 8.04
CA ASP A 65 -12.89 2.21 7.54
C ASP A 65 -11.68 2.61 8.40
N TRP A 66 -11.72 2.34 9.71
CA TRP A 66 -10.61 2.57 10.62
C TRP A 66 -9.33 1.81 10.25
N ALA A 67 -9.42 0.63 9.66
CA ALA A 67 -8.25 -0.10 9.17
C ALA A 67 -7.58 0.64 8.00
N ALA A 68 -8.38 1.16 7.07
CA ALA A 68 -7.89 2.01 5.98
C ALA A 68 -7.40 3.38 6.48
N LYS A 69 -8.09 3.95 7.47
CA LYS A 69 -7.67 5.20 8.13
C LYS A 69 -6.31 5.06 8.80
N GLY A 70 -6.07 3.96 9.51
CA GLY A 70 -4.77 3.65 10.10
C GLY A 70 -3.66 3.58 9.05
N THR A 71 -3.93 2.95 7.92
CA THR A 71 -3.02 2.88 6.77
C THR A 71 -2.67 4.29 6.25
N GLN A 72 -3.67 5.15 6.06
CA GLN A 72 -3.47 6.54 5.66
C GLN A 72 -2.62 7.32 6.67
N LEU A 73 -2.92 7.20 7.97
CA LEU A 73 -2.22 7.90 9.05
C LEU A 73 -0.75 7.51 9.17
N LEU A 74 -0.39 6.29 8.77
CA LEU A 74 1.00 5.82 8.68
C LEU A 74 1.73 6.32 7.43
N GLY A 75 1.13 7.20 6.62
CA GLY A 75 1.77 7.76 5.43
C GLY A 75 1.81 6.83 4.22
N VAL A 76 1.11 5.70 4.27
CA VAL A 76 1.03 4.76 3.14
C VAL A 76 0.21 5.37 2.01
N LYS A 77 0.77 5.40 0.80
CA LYS A 77 0.13 5.98 -0.39
C LYS A 77 -0.50 4.92 -1.29
N ALA A 78 0.04 3.72 -1.30
CA ALA A 78 -0.48 2.63 -2.12
C ALA A 78 -0.38 1.28 -1.39
N VAL A 79 -1.32 0.40 -1.70
CA VAL A 79 -1.33 -0.99 -1.26
C VAL A 79 -1.42 -1.88 -2.49
N ILE A 80 -0.46 -2.79 -2.67
CA ILE A 80 -0.38 -3.69 -3.82
C ILE A 80 -0.53 -5.11 -3.34
N THR A 81 -1.53 -5.84 -3.86
CA THR A 81 -1.88 -7.19 -3.38
C THR A 81 -2.23 -8.14 -4.51
N ARG A 82 -2.34 -9.43 -4.19
CA ARG A 82 -2.91 -10.43 -5.11
C ARG A 82 -4.42 -10.29 -5.25
N SER A 83 -5.09 -9.98 -4.13
CA SER A 83 -6.53 -9.68 -4.11
C SER A 83 -6.90 -8.90 -2.85
N PHE A 84 -8.04 -8.23 -2.88
CA PHE A 84 -8.58 -7.46 -1.77
C PHE A 84 -9.89 -8.07 -1.26
N GLU A 85 -10.11 -7.96 0.04
CA GLU A 85 -11.46 -7.97 0.58
C GLU A 85 -12.21 -6.73 0.04
N ARG A 86 -13.43 -6.94 -0.44
CA ARG A 86 -14.19 -5.94 -1.21
C ARG A 86 -14.41 -4.63 -0.47
N ILE A 87 -14.82 -4.70 0.80
CA ILE A 87 -15.14 -3.51 1.60
C ILE A 87 -13.85 -2.76 1.94
N HIS A 88 -12.79 -3.48 2.29
CA HIS A 88 -11.50 -2.86 2.60
C HIS A 88 -10.89 -2.14 1.40
N ARG A 89 -11.01 -2.71 0.19
CA ARG A 89 -10.59 -2.07 -1.05
C ARG A 89 -11.25 -0.68 -1.21
N SER A 90 -12.58 -0.63 -1.08
CA SER A 90 -13.30 0.66 -1.22
C SER A 90 -13.00 1.62 -0.07
N ASN A 91 -12.76 1.13 1.13
CA ASN A 91 -12.33 1.96 2.26
C ASN A 91 -10.95 2.59 2.03
N LEU A 92 -10.00 1.86 1.42
CA LEU A 92 -8.71 2.43 1.03
C LEU A 92 -8.88 3.62 0.08
N VAL A 93 -9.69 3.48 -0.97
CA VAL A 93 -10.01 4.59 -1.88
C VAL A 93 -10.67 5.74 -1.14
N GLY A 94 -11.63 5.44 -0.27
CA GLY A 94 -12.32 6.43 0.56
C GLY A 94 -11.40 7.19 1.52
N MET A 95 -10.24 6.65 1.84
CA MET A 95 -9.19 7.28 2.66
C MET A 95 -8.04 7.85 1.84
N GLY A 96 -8.14 7.87 0.50
CA GLY A 96 -7.10 8.40 -0.38
C GLY A 96 -5.87 7.51 -0.51
N VAL A 97 -5.98 6.23 -0.21
CA VAL A 97 -4.93 5.22 -0.40
C VAL A 97 -5.22 4.43 -1.67
N LEU A 98 -4.22 4.30 -2.54
CA LEU A 98 -4.36 3.68 -3.86
C LEU A 98 -4.31 2.14 -3.76
N PRO A 99 -5.39 1.41 -4.07
CA PRO A 99 -5.36 -0.04 -4.14
C PRO A 99 -4.91 -0.48 -5.54
N LEU A 100 -3.89 -1.34 -5.60
CA LEU A 100 -3.33 -1.92 -6.80
C LEU A 100 -3.33 -3.45 -6.69
N GLN A 101 -3.53 -4.13 -7.80
CA GLN A 101 -3.56 -5.59 -7.83
C GLN A 101 -2.53 -6.14 -8.80
N PHE A 102 -1.76 -7.12 -8.37
CA PHE A 102 -0.90 -7.90 -9.25
C PHE A 102 -1.72 -8.64 -10.31
N ILE A 103 -1.14 -8.80 -11.49
CA ILE A 103 -1.77 -9.46 -12.64
C ILE A 103 -1.15 -10.84 -12.84
N GLY A 104 -1.95 -11.80 -13.26
CA GLY A 104 -1.49 -13.17 -13.51
C GLY A 104 -0.89 -13.81 -12.26
N ASP A 105 0.32 -14.36 -12.38
CA ASP A 105 1.02 -15.04 -11.30
C ASP A 105 1.98 -14.13 -10.52
N ASP A 106 1.99 -12.83 -10.82
CA ASP A 106 2.84 -11.88 -10.13
C ASP A 106 2.47 -11.76 -8.65
N SER A 107 3.48 -11.72 -7.82
CA SER A 107 3.38 -11.61 -6.37
C SER A 107 4.68 -11.08 -5.78
N VAL A 108 4.67 -10.73 -4.51
CA VAL A 108 5.91 -10.38 -3.78
C VAL A 108 6.96 -11.46 -3.92
N GLN A 109 6.55 -12.73 -3.91
CA GLN A 109 7.44 -13.88 -3.99
C GLN A 109 8.04 -14.07 -5.39
N THR A 110 7.18 -14.08 -6.42
CA THR A 110 7.63 -14.29 -7.80
C THR A 110 8.49 -13.14 -8.31
N LEU A 111 8.23 -11.93 -7.83
CA LEU A 111 9.02 -10.74 -8.15
C LEU A 111 10.25 -10.56 -7.25
N GLY A 112 10.42 -11.40 -6.24
CA GLY A 112 11.56 -11.34 -5.32
C GLY A 112 11.65 -10.04 -4.53
N ILE A 113 10.51 -9.44 -4.17
CA ILE A 113 10.48 -8.21 -3.37
C ILE A 113 10.83 -8.54 -1.92
N THR A 114 11.85 -7.89 -1.39
CA THR A 114 12.39 -8.13 -0.04
C THR A 114 12.11 -6.99 0.94
N GLY A 115 11.82 -5.78 0.42
CA GLY A 115 11.58 -4.57 1.19
C GLY A 115 12.75 -3.59 1.19
N ASN A 116 13.84 -3.90 0.50
CA ASN A 116 15.00 -3.02 0.32
C ASN A 116 14.93 -2.20 -0.98
N GLU A 117 13.88 -2.44 -1.76
CA GLU A 117 13.65 -1.79 -3.04
C GLU A 117 13.00 -0.43 -2.85
N THR A 118 13.19 0.45 -3.85
CA THR A 118 12.35 1.63 -4.05
C THR A 118 11.44 1.42 -5.25
N PHE A 119 10.34 2.15 -5.28
CA PHE A 119 9.28 1.92 -6.26
C PHE A 119 8.80 3.21 -6.87
N ASP A 120 8.59 3.19 -8.20
CA ASP A 120 7.84 4.21 -8.90
C ASP A 120 6.54 3.62 -9.45
N LEU A 121 5.51 4.44 -9.52
CA LEU A 121 4.25 4.09 -10.14
C LEU A 121 3.99 5.04 -11.31
N LYS A 122 4.03 4.49 -12.53
CA LYS A 122 3.83 5.23 -13.79
C LYS A 122 2.46 4.96 -14.40
N GLY A 123 1.98 5.91 -15.19
CA GLY A 123 0.71 5.78 -15.92
C GLY A 123 -0.48 6.34 -15.15
N LEU A 124 -0.23 7.19 -14.16
CA LEU A 124 -1.25 7.90 -13.37
C LEU A 124 -1.13 9.43 -13.51
N GLU A 125 -0.28 9.91 -14.43
CA GLU A 125 0.04 11.33 -14.60
C GLU A 125 -1.06 12.12 -15.32
N GLY A 126 -2.07 11.47 -15.82
CA GLY A 126 -3.17 12.07 -16.59
C GLY A 126 -4.53 11.84 -15.95
N GLU A 127 -5.51 11.63 -16.82
CA GLU A 127 -6.85 11.24 -16.40
C GLU A 127 -6.85 9.80 -15.90
N ILE A 128 -7.17 9.63 -14.63
CA ILE A 128 -7.32 8.30 -14.04
C ILE A 128 -8.67 7.72 -14.47
N LYS A 129 -8.65 6.50 -15.00
CA LYS A 129 -9.85 5.74 -15.37
C LYS A 129 -10.03 4.54 -14.43
N PRO A 130 -11.27 4.16 -14.12
CA PRO A 130 -11.53 2.93 -13.37
C PRO A 130 -10.84 1.73 -14.00
N GLN A 131 -10.24 0.89 -13.18
CA GLN A 131 -9.60 -0.37 -13.59
C GLN A 131 -8.52 -0.23 -14.68
N GLN A 132 -7.88 0.93 -14.80
CA GLN A 132 -6.77 1.10 -15.73
C GLN A 132 -5.54 0.32 -15.29
N LEU A 133 -4.67 0.02 -16.24
CA LEU A 133 -3.34 -0.52 -15.96
C LEU A 133 -2.38 0.60 -15.62
N ALA A 134 -1.58 0.36 -14.59
CA ALA A 134 -0.41 1.16 -14.25
C ALA A 134 0.86 0.33 -14.35
N THR A 135 2.01 0.97 -14.31
CA THR A 135 3.30 0.29 -14.33
C THR A 135 4.01 0.53 -13.00
N LEU A 136 4.24 -0.53 -12.25
CA LEU A 136 5.10 -0.54 -11.09
C LEU A 136 6.54 -0.73 -11.55
N VAL A 137 7.42 0.20 -11.24
CA VAL A 137 8.86 0.07 -11.46
C VAL A 137 9.51 -0.27 -10.14
N ILE A 138 10.21 -1.39 -10.11
CA ILE A 138 10.92 -1.91 -8.95
C ILE A 138 12.39 -1.60 -9.12
N HIS A 139 12.96 -0.76 -8.29
CA HIS A 139 14.40 -0.42 -8.28
C HIS A 139 15.09 -1.22 -7.18
N ARG A 140 16.02 -2.07 -7.56
CA ARG A 140 16.73 -2.95 -6.64
C ARG A 140 18.03 -2.33 -6.14
N ALA A 141 18.52 -2.83 -5.01
CA ALA A 141 19.76 -2.35 -4.40
C ALA A 141 21.01 -2.58 -5.28
N ASP A 142 20.98 -3.53 -6.21
CA ASP A 142 22.05 -3.80 -7.18
C ASP A 142 22.05 -2.82 -8.38
N GLY A 143 21.14 -1.86 -8.39
CA GLY A 143 20.96 -0.88 -9.47
C GLY A 143 20.11 -1.39 -10.65
N SER A 144 19.65 -2.62 -10.62
CA SER A 144 18.71 -3.12 -11.63
C SER A 144 17.29 -2.58 -11.41
N SER A 145 16.51 -2.50 -12.49
CA SER A 145 15.11 -2.16 -12.42
C SER A 145 14.25 -3.12 -13.23
N GLN A 146 13.02 -3.33 -12.77
CA GLN A 146 12.04 -4.20 -13.39
C GLN A 146 10.70 -3.49 -13.47
N GLU A 147 10.05 -3.53 -14.62
CA GLU A 147 8.70 -2.99 -14.80
C GLU A 147 7.66 -4.12 -14.77
N VAL A 148 6.61 -3.91 -14.01
CA VAL A 148 5.51 -4.87 -13.84
C VAL A 148 4.18 -4.15 -14.02
N LYS A 149 3.25 -4.75 -14.75
CA LYS A 149 1.90 -4.22 -14.89
C LYS A 149 1.07 -4.56 -13.66
N VAL A 150 0.35 -3.57 -13.16
CA VAL A 150 -0.59 -3.71 -12.04
C VAL A 150 -1.93 -3.10 -12.42
N LEU A 151 -3.00 -3.67 -11.88
CA LEU A 151 -4.35 -3.20 -12.10
C LEU A 151 -4.74 -2.21 -11.00
N LEU A 152 -5.19 -1.03 -11.41
CA LEU A 152 -5.77 -0.05 -10.50
C LEU A 152 -7.15 -0.53 -10.02
N ARG A 153 -7.31 -0.71 -8.73
CA ARG A 153 -8.56 -1.18 -8.13
C ARG A 153 -9.43 -0.03 -7.60
N ILE A 154 -9.47 1.04 -8.36
CA ILE A 154 -10.56 2.02 -8.33
C ILE A 154 -11.57 1.54 -9.36
N ASP A 155 -12.74 1.11 -8.93
CA ASP A 155 -13.65 0.31 -9.77
C ASP A 155 -14.77 1.15 -10.39
N THR A 156 -14.98 2.38 -9.91
CA THR A 156 -16.06 3.28 -10.39
C THR A 156 -15.56 4.71 -10.61
N PRO A 157 -16.23 5.50 -11.49
CA PRO A 157 -15.87 6.90 -11.72
C PRO A 157 -15.91 7.76 -10.45
N ILE A 158 -16.90 7.59 -9.58
CA ILE A 158 -17.01 8.37 -8.34
C ILE A 158 -15.87 8.06 -7.36
N GLU A 159 -15.36 6.84 -7.35
CA GLU A 159 -14.18 6.49 -6.56
C GLU A 159 -12.91 7.19 -7.08
N VAL A 160 -12.81 7.46 -8.39
CA VAL A 160 -11.73 8.28 -8.95
C VAL A 160 -11.78 9.69 -8.38
N ASP A 161 -12.96 10.28 -8.28
CA ASP A 161 -13.14 11.61 -7.68
C ASP A 161 -12.78 11.62 -6.21
N TYR A 162 -13.19 10.61 -5.44
CA TYR A 162 -12.77 10.47 -4.05
C TYR A 162 -11.26 10.42 -3.91
N TYR A 163 -10.60 9.59 -4.73
CA TYR A 163 -9.15 9.45 -4.70
C TYR A 163 -8.42 10.76 -5.05
N LYS A 164 -8.84 11.44 -6.13
CA LYS A 164 -8.28 12.73 -6.57
C LYS A 164 -8.35 13.81 -5.49
N HIS A 165 -9.38 13.76 -4.66
CA HIS A 165 -9.57 14.71 -3.57
C HIS A 165 -8.90 14.31 -2.25
N GLY A 166 -8.22 13.14 -2.22
CA GLY A 166 -7.58 12.61 -1.02
C GLY A 166 -8.51 11.86 -0.08
N GLY A 167 -9.67 11.45 -0.57
CA GLY A 167 -10.67 10.66 0.12
C GLY A 167 -12.08 11.24 0.05
N ILE A 168 -13.05 10.47 0.55
CA ILE A 168 -14.47 10.82 0.46
C ILE A 168 -14.81 12.07 1.28
N LEU A 169 -14.27 12.24 2.49
CA LEU A 169 -14.57 13.41 3.34
C LEU A 169 -14.04 14.70 2.72
N PRO A 170 -12.78 14.80 2.26
CA PRO A 170 -12.31 15.99 1.55
C PRO A 170 -13.09 16.30 0.28
N PHE A 171 -13.56 15.28 -0.45
CA PHE A 171 -14.41 15.45 -1.63
C PHE A 171 -15.72 16.13 -1.26
N VAL A 172 -16.45 15.57 -0.27
CA VAL A 172 -17.76 16.12 0.17
C VAL A 172 -17.60 17.54 0.73
N LEU A 173 -16.57 17.80 1.53
CA LEU A 173 -16.32 19.14 2.07
C LEU A 173 -16.09 20.17 0.97
N ARG A 174 -15.35 19.82 -0.09
CA ARG A 174 -15.14 20.75 -1.23
C ARG A 174 -16.42 20.99 -2.02
N GLN A 175 -17.30 20.02 -2.14
CA GLN A 175 -18.61 20.21 -2.77
C GLN A 175 -19.47 21.20 -1.96
N LEU A 176 -19.57 21.01 -0.65
CA LEU A 176 -20.32 21.89 0.23
C LEU A 176 -19.78 23.33 0.30
N LEU A 177 -18.49 23.52 0.09
CA LEU A 177 -17.86 24.84 0.05
C LEU A 177 -18.00 25.53 -1.32
N ALA A 178 -18.36 24.80 -2.35
CA ALA A 178 -18.56 25.34 -3.71
C ALA A 178 -20.00 25.77 -3.99
N GLU A 179 -20.95 25.40 -3.11
CA GLU A 179 -22.34 25.89 -3.07
C GLU A 179 -22.45 27.25 -2.34
#